data_43e4b63406649a86e73eeb2729393535
#
_entry.id   43e4b63406649a86e73eeb2729393535
#
_cell.length_a   1.000
_cell.length_b   1.000
_cell.length_c   1.000
_cell.angle_alpha   90.00
_cell.angle_beta   90.00
_cell.angle_gamma   90.00
#
_symmetry.space_group_name_H-M   'P 1'
#
loop_
_entity.id
_entity.type
_entity.pdbx_description
1 polymer ?
#
loop_
_entity_poly.entity_id
_entity_poly.type
_entity_poly.pdbx_seq_one_letter_code
_entity_poly.pdbx_strand_id
1 'polypeptide(L)'
;MNKIFALLCISLTTFGQISAPPKEWRQLFNGKNLDGWDIKIRGYDLNENFGNTFSVKDKKIVVNYDAYDPFNFRYGHLFFKETFSHYKIAVEYRFIGDQAKGGEGWATRNSGIMVHGQPAQTMLKGQDFPISIEVQLLGGLSNGKSRTNCNLCTPGTHVVYENKLDTRHCINSTSKTFDGDQWVRAEVEVLGDSIIRHFVNNELVMTYQKPVIGGGVVSGFDPLIKIDGKRLTEGSISLQSESHPIEFRKVEILNLKGCMDTKAKNFKSYYIEKDNSKCKY
;
A
#
# COMPACT_ATOMS: atom_id res chain seq x y z
N MET A 1 -29.88 74.92 13.90
CA MET A 1 -29.25 73.73 14.59
C MET A 1 -28.99 72.69 13.58
N ASN A 2 -27.79 72.64 12.98
CA ASN A 2 -27.40 71.66 11.97
C ASN A 2 -26.68 70.53 12.69
N LYS A 3 -27.25 69.30 12.61
CA LYS A 3 -26.60 68.04 13.09
C LYS A 3 -25.82 67.48 11.94
N ILE A 4 -24.49 67.44 12.09
CA ILE A 4 -23.56 66.70 11.20
C ILE A 4 -23.50 65.26 11.66
N PHE A 5 -23.93 64.36 10.77
CA PHE A 5 -23.73 62.91 10.95
C PHE A 5 -22.38 62.54 10.36
N ALA A 6 -21.46 62.12 11.20
CA ALA A 6 -20.18 61.54 10.76
C ALA A 6 -20.41 60.03 10.41
N LEU A 7 -20.19 59.69 9.15
CA LEU A 7 -20.24 58.30 8.67
C LEU A 7 -18.87 57.64 8.95
N LEU A 8 -18.86 56.69 9.86
CA LEU A 8 -17.66 55.90 10.20
C LEU A 8 -17.52 54.74 9.18
N CYS A 9 -16.64 54.88 8.20
CA CYS A 9 -16.29 53.79 7.28
C CYS A 9 -15.37 52.77 7.99
N ILE A 10 -15.91 51.61 8.36
CA ILE A 10 -15.14 50.46 8.85
C ILE A 10 -14.63 49.70 7.61
N SER A 11 -13.34 49.80 7.31
CA SER A 11 -12.70 48.98 6.28
C SER A 11 -12.48 47.58 6.83
N LEU A 12 -13.30 46.63 6.38
CA LEU A 12 -13.05 45.18 6.59
C LEU A 12 -11.86 44.77 5.72
N THR A 13 -10.68 44.59 6.33
CA THR A 13 -9.55 43.91 5.71
C THR A 13 -9.86 42.39 5.69
N THR A 14 -10.25 41.88 4.54
CA THR A 14 -10.35 40.44 4.31
C THR A 14 -8.93 39.85 4.27
N PHE A 15 -8.53 39.18 5.33
CA PHE A 15 -7.38 38.26 5.29
C PHE A 15 -7.70 37.13 4.32
N GLY A 16 -7.13 37.17 3.13
CA GLY A 16 -7.17 36.06 2.20
C GLY A 16 -6.56 34.84 2.88
N GLN A 17 -7.34 33.77 3.09
CA GLN A 17 -6.82 32.45 3.49
C GLN A 17 -5.89 31.97 2.38
N ILE A 18 -4.59 31.98 2.65
CA ILE A 18 -3.61 31.32 1.77
C ILE A 18 -3.88 29.83 1.90
N SER A 19 -4.57 29.23 0.94
CA SER A 19 -4.77 27.80 0.89
C SER A 19 -3.41 27.11 0.74
N ALA A 20 -3.18 26.07 1.55
CA ALA A 20 -1.97 25.26 1.41
C ALA A 20 -1.88 24.69 -0.03
N PRO A 21 -0.68 24.65 -0.63
CA PRO A 21 -0.52 24.13 -1.98
C PRO A 21 -1.04 22.69 -2.07
N PRO A 22 -1.63 22.30 -3.21
CA PRO A 22 -2.19 20.97 -3.37
C PRO A 22 -1.09 19.89 -3.22
N LYS A 23 -1.43 18.80 -2.58
CA LYS A 23 -0.54 17.64 -2.43
C LYS A 23 -0.32 16.98 -3.79
N GLU A 24 0.94 16.69 -4.12
CA GLU A 24 1.31 16.12 -5.42
C GLU A 24 1.40 14.60 -5.34
N TRP A 25 0.34 13.91 -5.75
CA TRP A 25 0.34 12.47 -5.93
C TRP A 25 1.05 12.08 -7.23
N ARG A 26 1.99 11.14 -7.15
CA ARG A 26 2.68 10.56 -8.30
C ARG A 26 2.04 9.22 -8.66
N GLN A 27 1.67 9.03 -9.93
CA GLN A 27 1.23 7.73 -10.41
C GLN A 27 2.43 6.76 -10.47
N LEU A 28 2.32 5.62 -9.81
CA LEU A 28 3.29 4.54 -9.90
C LEU A 28 3.00 3.62 -11.08
N PHE A 29 1.75 3.52 -11.48
CA PHE A 29 1.31 2.82 -12.68
C PHE A 29 1.00 3.83 -13.79
N ASN A 30 1.65 3.68 -14.94
CA ASN A 30 1.58 4.60 -16.07
C ASN A 30 0.37 4.36 -17.00
N GLY A 31 -0.45 3.34 -16.74
CA GLY A 31 -1.62 2.97 -17.55
C GLY A 31 -1.30 2.29 -18.89
N LYS A 32 -0.03 1.96 -19.16
CA LYS A 32 0.41 1.43 -20.47
C LYS A 32 1.13 0.09 -20.35
N ASN A 33 2.06 -0.03 -19.40
CA ASN A 33 2.91 -1.20 -19.20
C ASN A 33 3.37 -1.29 -17.74
N LEU A 34 4.18 -2.29 -17.42
CA LEU A 34 4.73 -2.52 -16.08
C LEU A 34 6.15 -1.94 -15.92
N ASP A 35 6.52 -0.92 -16.70
CA ASP A 35 7.79 -0.21 -16.52
C ASP A 35 7.89 0.38 -15.10
N GLY A 36 9.03 0.18 -14.46
CA GLY A 36 9.23 0.58 -13.06
C GLY A 36 8.82 -0.49 -12.03
N TRP A 37 8.37 -1.66 -12.48
CA TRP A 37 7.98 -2.77 -11.63
C TRP A 37 8.84 -4.02 -11.87
N ASP A 38 9.05 -4.81 -10.83
CA ASP A 38 9.65 -6.13 -10.88
C ASP A 38 8.60 -7.17 -10.45
N ILE A 39 8.63 -8.33 -11.12
CA ILE A 39 7.70 -9.43 -10.84
C ILE A 39 8.45 -10.54 -10.10
N LYS A 40 7.90 -11.02 -9.00
CA LYS A 40 8.40 -12.21 -8.30
C LYS A 40 7.25 -13.16 -8.02
N ILE A 41 7.32 -14.36 -8.57
CA ILE A 41 6.36 -15.44 -8.36
C ILE A 41 7.11 -16.63 -7.73
N ARG A 42 6.53 -17.24 -6.72
CA ARG A 42 7.10 -18.43 -6.07
C ARG A 42 7.37 -19.53 -7.09
N GLY A 43 8.59 -20.06 -7.10
CA GLY A 43 9.04 -21.10 -8.04
C GLY A 43 9.68 -20.57 -9.32
N TYR A 44 9.66 -19.26 -9.54
CA TYR A 44 10.17 -18.60 -10.75
C TYR A 44 11.27 -17.59 -10.44
N ASP A 45 12.10 -17.29 -11.43
CA ASP A 45 13.16 -16.30 -11.29
C ASP A 45 12.59 -14.87 -11.30
N LEU A 46 13.37 -13.91 -10.85
CA LEU A 46 12.96 -12.50 -10.86
C LEU A 46 12.60 -12.06 -12.28
N ASN A 47 11.45 -11.42 -12.43
CA ASN A 47 10.87 -10.95 -13.70
C ASN A 47 10.42 -12.08 -14.67
N GLU A 48 10.42 -13.33 -14.23
CA GLU A 48 9.73 -14.42 -14.91
C GLU A 48 8.24 -14.36 -14.58
N ASN A 49 7.45 -13.82 -15.52
CA ASN A 49 6.00 -13.63 -15.36
C ASN A 49 5.23 -14.88 -15.83
N PHE A 50 5.24 -15.93 -15.03
CA PHE A 50 4.58 -17.20 -15.35
C PHE A 50 3.13 -16.97 -15.78
N GLY A 51 2.74 -17.59 -16.90
CA GLY A 51 1.38 -17.53 -17.39
C GLY A 51 0.82 -16.12 -17.62
N ASN A 52 1.68 -15.12 -17.74
CA ASN A 52 1.28 -13.71 -17.84
C ASN A 52 0.39 -13.28 -16.66
N THR A 53 0.74 -13.73 -15.44
CA THR A 53 0.00 -13.44 -14.21
C THR A 53 -0.27 -11.95 -14.04
N PHE A 54 0.75 -11.12 -14.22
CA PHE A 54 0.62 -9.66 -14.20
C PHE A 54 0.64 -9.12 -15.63
N SER A 55 -0.40 -8.44 -16.01
CA SER A 55 -0.54 -7.86 -17.35
C SER A 55 -1.17 -6.47 -17.29
N VAL A 56 -1.19 -5.77 -18.42
CA VAL A 56 -1.90 -4.48 -18.54
C VAL A 56 -2.97 -4.62 -19.61
N LYS A 57 -4.21 -4.32 -19.21
CA LYS A 57 -5.37 -4.30 -20.11
C LYS A 57 -6.27 -3.13 -19.76
N ASP A 58 -6.72 -2.39 -20.77
CA ASP A 58 -7.64 -1.26 -20.60
C ASP A 58 -7.19 -0.25 -19.54
N LYS A 59 -5.89 0.10 -19.55
CA LYS A 59 -5.24 1.01 -18.60
C LYS A 59 -5.32 0.53 -17.14
N LYS A 60 -5.41 -0.78 -16.92
CA LYS A 60 -5.43 -1.42 -15.60
C LYS A 60 -4.32 -2.46 -15.51
N ILE A 61 -3.72 -2.61 -14.33
CA ILE A 61 -2.98 -3.82 -13.99
C ILE A 61 -4.02 -4.91 -13.77
N VAL A 62 -3.84 -6.04 -14.44
CA VAL A 62 -4.71 -7.21 -14.31
C VAL A 62 -3.89 -8.37 -13.79
N VAL A 63 -4.33 -8.96 -12.70
CA VAL A 63 -3.81 -10.24 -12.20
C VAL A 63 -4.77 -11.32 -12.63
N ASN A 64 -4.28 -12.30 -13.40
CA ASN A 64 -5.09 -13.41 -13.89
C ASN A 64 -4.38 -14.75 -13.68
N TYR A 65 -5.14 -15.82 -13.81
CA TYR A 65 -4.67 -17.18 -13.59
C TYR A 65 -5.08 -18.14 -14.71
N ASP A 66 -5.33 -17.65 -15.92
CA ASP A 66 -5.80 -18.44 -17.06
C ASP A 66 -4.87 -19.59 -17.42
N ALA A 67 -3.56 -19.42 -17.17
CA ALA A 67 -2.55 -20.45 -17.42
C ALA A 67 -2.29 -21.36 -16.21
N TYR A 68 -3.06 -21.24 -15.12
CA TYR A 68 -2.88 -22.01 -13.90
C TYR A 68 -3.85 -23.21 -13.85
N ASP A 69 -3.32 -24.43 -13.83
CA ASP A 69 -4.12 -25.65 -13.59
C ASP A 69 -3.26 -26.72 -12.89
N PRO A 70 -3.31 -26.83 -11.58
CA PRO A 70 -3.91 -25.94 -10.59
C PRO A 70 -3.01 -24.74 -10.22
N PHE A 71 -3.47 -23.85 -9.31
CA PHE A 71 -2.72 -22.71 -8.76
C PHE A 71 -1.36 -23.12 -8.15
N ASN A 72 -1.34 -24.23 -7.41
CA ASN A 72 -0.12 -24.85 -6.87
C ASN A 72 0.78 -23.88 -6.08
N PHE A 73 0.19 -23.07 -5.19
CA PHE A 73 0.91 -22.16 -4.30
C PHE A 73 1.84 -21.15 -5.01
N ARG A 74 1.54 -20.81 -6.27
CA ARG A 74 2.31 -19.84 -7.04
C ARG A 74 1.91 -18.41 -6.68
N TYR A 75 2.09 -18.08 -5.39
CA TYR A 75 1.91 -16.70 -4.92
C TYR A 75 2.87 -15.76 -5.64
N GLY A 76 2.42 -14.56 -5.96
CA GLY A 76 3.23 -13.60 -6.69
C GLY A 76 3.08 -12.18 -6.17
N HIS A 77 4.07 -11.36 -6.47
CA HIS A 77 4.11 -9.98 -6.06
C HIS A 77 4.68 -9.12 -7.19
N LEU A 78 4.02 -7.99 -7.44
CA LEU A 78 4.45 -6.96 -8.37
C LEU A 78 5.07 -5.82 -7.55
N PHE A 79 6.39 -5.72 -7.55
CA PHE A 79 7.17 -4.79 -6.73
C PHE A 79 7.44 -3.50 -7.48
N PHE A 80 7.17 -2.35 -6.87
CA PHE A 80 7.68 -1.09 -7.39
C PHE A 80 9.18 -0.95 -7.05
N LYS A 81 10.00 -0.51 -8.03
CA LYS A 81 11.48 -0.55 -7.92
C LYS A 81 12.09 0.41 -6.92
N GLU A 82 11.36 1.46 -6.52
CA GLU A 82 11.83 2.40 -5.51
C GLU A 82 11.41 1.96 -4.09
N THR A 83 12.19 2.36 -3.09
CA THR A 83 11.87 2.19 -1.68
C THR A 83 11.40 3.50 -1.07
N PHE A 84 10.57 3.40 -0.01
CA PHE A 84 9.97 4.55 0.65
C PHE A 84 9.95 4.38 2.16
N SER A 85 10.00 5.50 2.88
CA SER A 85 9.91 5.51 4.35
C SER A 85 8.71 6.30 4.88
N HIS A 86 8.46 7.51 4.36
CA HIS A 86 7.36 8.39 4.78
C HIS A 86 6.51 8.73 3.56
N TYR A 87 5.31 8.18 3.50
CA TYR A 87 4.45 8.30 2.31
C TYR A 87 3.00 7.94 2.61
N LYS A 88 2.12 8.25 1.65
CA LYS A 88 0.83 7.59 1.50
C LYS A 88 0.81 6.85 0.17
N ILE A 89 0.39 5.60 0.15
CA ILE A 89 0.08 4.84 -1.07
C ILE A 89 -1.43 4.67 -1.17
N ALA A 90 -1.98 4.90 -2.35
CA ALA A 90 -3.40 4.68 -2.62
C ALA A 90 -3.57 3.79 -3.85
N VAL A 91 -4.46 2.81 -3.71
CA VAL A 91 -4.74 1.80 -4.73
C VAL A 91 -6.25 1.70 -4.92
N GLU A 92 -6.71 1.79 -6.17
CA GLU A 92 -8.08 1.50 -6.53
C GLU A 92 -8.15 0.14 -7.21
N TYR A 93 -8.84 -0.81 -6.59
CA TYR A 93 -8.90 -2.21 -7.02
C TYR A 93 -10.32 -2.76 -7.03
N ARG A 94 -10.51 -3.88 -7.73
CA ARG A 94 -11.71 -4.74 -7.64
C ARG A 94 -11.34 -6.19 -7.90
N PHE A 95 -11.98 -7.10 -7.21
CA PHE A 95 -11.95 -8.51 -7.55
C PHE A 95 -12.88 -8.79 -8.71
N ILE A 96 -12.52 -9.75 -9.58
CA ILE A 96 -13.29 -10.14 -10.76
C ILE A 96 -13.26 -11.66 -10.91
N GLY A 97 -14.27 -12.22 -11.56
CA GLY A 97 -14.31 -13.63 -11.91
C GLY A 97 -14.24 -14.60 -10.72
N ASP A 98 -13.76 -15.80 -11.00
CA ASP A 98 -13.67 -16.89 -10.04
C ASP A 98 -12.21 -17.15 -9.62
N GLN A 99 -12.04 -17.70 -8.43
CA GLN A 99 -10.73 -18.12 -7.93
C GLN A 99 -10.15 -19.24 -8.80
N ALA A 100 -8.85 -19.21 -9.05
CA ALA A 100 -8.12 -20.27 -9.74
C ALA A 100 -8.32 -21.62 -9.07
N LYS A 101 -8.47 -22.68 -9.85
CA LYS A 101 -8.57 -24.06 -9.35
C LYS A 101 -7.37 -24.41 -8.46
N GLY A 102 -7.65 -24.97 -7.29
CA GLY A 102 -6.60 -25.32 -6.32
C GLY A 102 -6.07 -24.12 -5.52
N GLY A 103 -6.70 -22.96 -5.64
CA GLY A 103 -6.53 -21.86 -4.70
C GLY A 103 -7.12 -22.20 -3.34
N GLU A 104 -6.46 -21.78 -2.26
CA GLU A 104 -6.91 -22.07 -0.91
C GLU A 104 -8.15 -21.26 -0.55
N GLY A 105 -9.05 -21.83 0.27
CA GLY A 105 -10.33 -21.20 0.59
C GLY A 105 -10.22 -19.83 1.25
N TRP A 106 -9.18 -19.60 2.04
CA TRP A 106 -8.92 -18.30 2.64
C TRP A 106 -8.45 -17.25 1.61
N ALA A 107 -7.89 -17.68 0.48
CA ALA A 107 -7.40 -16.81 -0.59
C ALA A 107 -8.50 -16.41 -1.59
N THR A 108 -9.75 -16.83 -1.39
CA THR A 108 -10.88 -16.35 -2.20
C THR A 108 -11.10 -14.85 -1.99
N ARG A 109 -11.10 -14.07 -3.08
CA ARG A 109 -11.20 -12.59 -3.06
C ARG A 109 -10.22 -11.97 -2.05
N ASN A 110 -8.95 -12.39 -2.16
CA ASN A 110 -7.84 -11.98 -1.31
C ASN A 110 -6.67 -11.50 -2.17
N SER A 111 -6.04 -10.43 -1.75
CA SER A 111 -4.85 -9.80 -2.30
C SER A 111 -4.26 -8.88 -1.23
N GLY A 112 -3.15 -8.20 -1.51
CA GLY A 112 -2.53 -7.30 -0.53
C GLY A 112 -1.73 -6.17 -1.16
N ILE A 113 -1.54 -5.11 -0.37
CA ILE A 113 -0.51 -4.09 -0.59
C ILE A 113 0.57 -4.35 0.46
N MET A 114 1.77 -4.76 0.02
CA MET A 114 2.89 -4.93 0.92
C MET A 114 3.61 -3.60 1.09
N VAL A 115 3.85 -3.21 2.34
CA VAL A 115 4.64 -2.02 2.71
C VAL A 115 5.80 -2.44 3.61
N HIS A 116 6.87 -1.66 3.66
CA HIS A 116 8.11 -2.04 4.35
C HIS A 116 8.66 -3.41 3.92
N GLY A 117 8.36 -3.81 2.68
CA GLY A 117 8.74 -5.11 2.14
C GLY A 117 10.25 -5.23 1.88
N GLN A 118 10.77 -6.45 2.00
CA GLN A 118 12.10 -6.76 1.47
C GLN A 118 12.15 -6.49 -0.04
N PRO A 119 13.31 -6.11 -0.61
CA PRO A 119 13.45 -5.94 -2.05
C PRO A 119 13.21 -7.25 -2.81
N ALA A 120 12.56 -7.17 -3.98
CA ALA A 120 12.25 -8.34 -4.82
C ALA A 120 13.49 -9.21 -5.11
N GLN A 121 14.65 -8.58 -5.32
CA GLN A 121 15.93 -9.21 -5.64
C GLN A 121 16.47 -10.08 -4.49
N THR A 122 15.98 -9.88 -3.27
CA THR A 122 16.39 -10.63 -2.08
C THR A 122 15.47 -11.83 -1.79
N MET A 123 14.37 -11.97 -2.54
CA MET A 123 13.50 -13.14 -2.43
C MET A 123 14.09 -14.33 -3.16
N LEU A 124 14.29 -15.43 -2.44
CA LEU A 124 14.71 -16.68 -3.05
C LEU A 124 13.63 -17.25 -3.98
N LYS A 125 14.01 -18.15 -4.90
CA LYS A 125 13.11 -18.75 -5.90
C LYS A 125 11.88 -19.42 -5.28
N GLY A 126 12.07 -20.12 -4.16
CA GLY A 126 11.00 -20.84 -3.44
C GLY A 126 10.25 -20.02 -2.40
N GLN A 127 10.62 -18.75 -2.18
CA GLN A 127 9.96 -17.92 -1.18
C GLN A 127 8.52 -17.58 -1.59
N ASP A 128 7.59 -17.74 -0.65
CA ASP A 128 6.16 -17.50 -0.88
C ASP A 128 5.77 -16.02 -0.78
N PHE A 129 6.01 -15.38 0.36
CA PHE A 129 5.68 -13.99 0.63
C PHE A 129 6.93 -13.17 0.93
N PRO A 130 6.99 -11.87 0.59
CA PRO A 130 8.05 -11.01 1.08
C PRO A 130 7.92 -10.81 2.60
N ILE A 131 9.05 -10.74 3.31
CA ILE A 131 9.06 -10.23 4.68
C ILE A 131 8.58 -8.78 4.61
N SER A 132 7.40 -8.48 5.17
CA SER A 132 6.72 -7.20 4.98
C SER A 132 5.59 -6.99 6.00
N ILE A 133 4.98 -5.83 5.96
CA ILE A 133 3.63 -5.61 6.48
C ILE A 133 2.66 -5.67 5.32
N GLU A 134 1.58 -6.42 5.46
CA GLU A 134 0.53 -6.54 4.46
C GLU A 134 -0.72 -5.77 4.89
N VAL A 135 -1.20 -4.92 4.00
CA VAL A 135 -2.55 -4.36 4.02
C VAL A 135 -3.43 -5.29 3.22
N GLN A 136 -4.07 -6.22 3.91
CA GLN A 136 -4.84 -7.29 3.27
C GLN A 136 -6.11 -6.75 2.62
N LEU A 137 -6.23 -6.95 1.33
CA LEU A 137 -7.40 -6.56 0.55
C LEU A 137 -8.36 -7.75 0.46
N LEU A 138 -9.52 -7.63 1.10
CA LEU A 138 -10.56 -8.67 1.06
C LEU A 138 -11.83 -8.17 0.39
N GLY A 139 -12.36 -8.97 -0.53
CA GLY A 139 -13.72 -8.83 -1.03
C GLY A 139 -14.71 -9.67 -0.24
N GLY A 140 -15.93 -9.19 -0.07
CA GLY A 140 -17.01 -9.96 0.53
C GLY A 140 -17.34 -11.22 -0.29
N LEU A 141 -17.87 -12.24 0.36
CA LEU A 141 -18.22 -13.51 -0.26
C LEU A 141 -19.72 -13.62 -0.59
N SER A 142 -20.47 -12.54 -0.47
CA SER A 142 -21.92 -12.45 -0.73
C SER A 142 -22.74 -13.53 0.02
N ASN A 143 -22.28 -13.93 1.19
CA ASN A 143 -22.88 -14.98 2.02
C ASN A 143 -23.50 -14.44 3.33
N GLY A 144 -23.65 -13.10 3.44
CA GLY A 144 -24.20 -12.41 4.61
C GLY A 144 -23.26 -12.34 5.82
N LYS A 145 -22.03 -12.85 5.73
CA LYS A 145 -21.05 -12.78 6.81
C LYS A 145 -20.14 -11.54 6.65
N SER A 146 -19.82 -10.93 7.76
CA SER A 146 -18.83 -9.84 7.79
C SER A 146 -17.45 -10.33 7.39
N ARG A 147 -16.78 -9.58 6.50
CA ARG A 147 -15.41 -9.79 6.09
C ARG A 147 -14.75 -8.42 5.91
N THR A 148 -13.99 -8.02 6.93
CA THR A 148 -13.34 -6.70 6.95
C THR A 148 -12.23 -6.61 5.91
N ASN A 149 -11.98 -5.39 5.43
CA ASN A 149 -11.02 -5.08 4.39
C ASN A 149 -9.88 -4.21 4.94
N CYS A 150 -8.73 -4.17 4.29
CA CYS A 150 -7.54 -3.50 4.79
C CYS A 150 -7.16 -3.95 6.20
N ASN A 151 -7.25 -5.24 6.46
CA ASN A 151 -6.74 -5.85 7.67
C ASN A 151 -5.22 -5.70 7.73
N LEU A 152 -4.64 -5.84 8.91
CA LEU A 152 -3.21 -5.96 9.07
C LEU A 152 -2.83 -7.44 9.04
N CYS A 153 -1.93 -7.85 8.14
CA CYS A 153 -1.23 -9.13 8.23
C CYS A 153 0.31 -8.92 8.26
N THR A 154 1.03 -9.85 8.86
CA THR A 154 2.44 -9.68 9.22
C THR A 154 3.30 -10.87 8.74
N PRO A 155 3.46 -11.08 7.40
CA PRO A 155 4.32 -12.14 6.90
C PRO A 155 5.79 -11.88 7.29
N GLY A 156 6.33 -12.71 8.19
CA GLY A 156 7.69 -12.60 8.71
C GLY A 156 7.97 -11.36 9.56
N THR A 157 6.94 -10.74 10.14
CA THR A 157 7.05 -9.50 10.91
C THR A 157 6.17 -9.52 12.17
N HIS A 158 6.39 -8.55 13.06
CA HIS A 158 5.53 -8.21 14.19
C HIS A 158 5.35 -6.71 14.27
N VAL A 159 4.33 -6.25 14.98
CA VAL A 159 4.04 -4.83 15.19
C VAL A 159 3.71 -4.55 16.66
N VAL A 160 3.67 -3.28 17.04
CA VAL A 160 3.01 -2.84 18.27
C VAL A 160 1.59 -2.40 17.90
N TYR A 161 0.60 -3.13 18.40
CA TYR A 161 -0.82 -2.85 18.26
C TYR A 161 -1.43 -2.64 19.66
N GLU A 162 -2.26 -1.59 19.84
CA GLU A 162 -2.82 -1.22 21.14
C GLU A 162 -1.78 -1.14 22.29
N ASN A 163 -0.61 -0.55 21.95
CA ASN A 163 0.54 -0.36 22.86
C ASN A 163 1.23 -1.64 23.35
N LYS A 164 0.98 -2.79 22.72
CA LYS A 164 1.63 -4.06 23.03
C LYS A 164 2.24 -4.68 21.78
N LEU A 165 3.34 -5.41 21.95
CA LEU A 165 3.87 -6.24 20.86
C LEU A 165 2.81 -7.27 20.51
N ASP A 166 2.38 -7.27 19.26
CA ASP A 166 1.40 -8.21 18.73
C ASP A 166 2.10 -9.16 17.73
N THR A 167 1.94 -10.46 17.98
CA THR A 167 2.58 -11.52 17.19
C THR A 167 1.56 -12.31 16.38
N ARG A 168 0.28 -11.92 16.37
CA ARG A 168 -0.73 -12.52 15.50
C ARG A 168 -0.39 -12.27 14.05
N HIS A 169 -0.64 -13.26 13.20
CA HIS A 169 -0.40 -13.08 11.78
C HIS A 169 -1.35 -12.05 11.15
N CYS A 170 -2.65 -12.12 11.45
CA CYS A 170 -3.62 -11.15 10.96
C CYS A 170 -4.49 -10.57 12.07
N ILE A 171 -4.79 -9.28 11.95
CA ILE A 171 -5.67 -8.51 12.82
C ILE A 171 -6.73 -7.85 11.94
N ASN A 172 -8.00 -8.11 12.25
CA ASN A 172 -9.12 -7.49 11.51
C ASN A 172 -9.18 -5.99 11.73
N SER A 173 -9.44 -5.26 10.67
CA SER A 173 -9.76 -3.83 10.71
C SER A 173 -11.19 -3.58 11.18
N THR A 174 -11.56 -2.31 11.29
CA THR A 174 -12.95 -1.90 11.58
C THR A 174 -13.78 -1.62 10.31
N SER A 175 -13.27 -1.97 9.11
CA SER A 175 -13.96 -1.68 7.87
C SER A 175 -15.24 -2.50 7.70
N LYS A 176 -16.14 -2.00 6.88
CA LYS A 176 -17.29 -2.78 6.38
C LYS A 176 -16.85 -3.80 5.33
N THR A 177 -17.74 -4.73 5.02
CA THR A 177 -17.61 -5.69 3.91
C THR A 177 -17.94 -5.04 2.58
N PHE A 178 -17.21 -5.42 1.52
CA PHE A 178 -17.42 -4.96 0.14
C PHE A 178 -17.73 -6.16 -0.75
N ASP A 179 -19.00 -6.43 -0.97
CA ASP A 179 -19.45 -7.54 -1.81
C ASP A 179 -19.45 -7.17 -3.30
N GLY A 180 -19.36 -8.20 -4.16
CA GLY A 180 -19.39 -8.06 -5.61
C GLY A 180 -18.13 -7.41 -6.19
N ASP A 181 -18.17 -7.10 -7.49
CA ASP A 181 -17.04 -6.60 -8.27
C ASP A 181 -16.97 -5.07 -8.26
N GLN A 182 -17.12 -4.46 -7.10
CA GLN A 182 -17.08 -3.01 -6.94
C GLN A 182 -15.66 -2.49 -6.80
N TRP A 183 -15.41 -1.27 -7.29
CA TRP A 183 -14.15 -0.56 -7.06
C TRP A 183 -14.07 -0.07 -5.62
N VAL A 184 -12.95 -0.40 -4.97
CA VAL A 184 -12.63 0.02 -3.60
C VAL A 184 -11.30 0.78 -3.63
N ARG A 185 -11.21 1.88 -2.89
CA ARG A 185 -9.96 2.62 -2.67
C ARG A 185 -9.40 2.23 -1.31
N ALA A 186 -8.24 1.57 -1.32
CA ALA A 186 -7.41 1.36 -0.15
C ALA A 186 -6.29 2.40 -0.13
N GLU A 187 -6.03 3.00 1.04
CA GLU A 187 -4.93 3.92 1.23
C GLU A 187 -4.16 3.55 2.49
N VAL A 188 -2.83 3.65 2.44
CA VAL A 188 -1.95 3.39 3.57
C VAL A 188 -1.07 4.60 3.79
N GLU A 189 -1.08 5.14 5.01
CA GLU A 189 -0.13 6.14 5.47
C GLU A 189 0.97 5.45 6.26
N VAL A 190 2.21 5.66 5.86
CA VAL A 190 3.41 5.11 6.48
C VAL A 190 4.32 6.26 6.89
N LEU A 191 4.60 6.38 8.19
CA LEU A 191 5.48 7.40 8.75
C LEU A 191 6.71 6.75 9.39
N GLY A 192 7.57 6.17 8.56
CA GLY A 192 8.67 5.34 9.00
C GLY A 192 8.15 4.17 9.84
N ASP A 193 8.77 3.91 10.98
CA ASP A 193 8.28 2.92 11.95
C ASP A 193 7.46 3.53 13.09
N SER A 194 7.21 4.84 13.05
CA SER A 194 6.49 5.54 14.13
C SER A 194 5.01 5.22 14.14
N ILE A 195 4.38 5.19 12.97
CA ILE A 195 2.95 4.88 12.84
C ILE A 195 2.60 4.47 11.41
N ILE A 196 1.70 3.50 11.28
CA ILE A 196 1.10 3.08 10.02
C ILE A 196 -0.42 3.08 10.20
N ARG A 197 -1.15 3.60 9.19
CA ARG A 197 -2.61 3.70 9.19
C ARG A 197 -3.18 3.19 7.89
N HIS A 198 -4.26 2.40 7.96
CA HIS A 198 -5.00 1.95 6.78
C HIS A 198 -6.33 2.70 6.69
N PHE A 199 -6.69 3.05 5.47
CA PHE A 199 -7.94 3.71 5.16
C PHE A 199 -8.66 2.95 4.03
N VAL A 200 -9.97 2.88 4.12
CA VAL A 200 -10.85 2.38 3.06
C VAL A 200 -11.82 3.48 2.67
N ASN A 201 -11.82 3.91 1.41
CA ASN A 201 -12.66 5.01 0.92
C ASN A 201 -12.60 6.25 1.83
N ASN A 202 -11.38 6.64 2.27
CA ASN A 202 -11.04 7.74 3.18
C ASN A 202 -11.43 7.52 4.67
N GLU A 203 -11.99 6.39 5.05
CA GLU A 203 -12.28 6.05 6.44
C GLU A 203 -11.08 5.34 7.07
N LEU A 204 -10.59 5.83 8.22
CA LEU A 204 -9.52 5.18 9.00
C LEU A 204 -10.06 3.89 9.64
N VAL A 205 -9.42 2.75 9.34
CA VAL A 205 -9.88 1.44 9.77
C VAL A 205 -8.85 0.63 10.56
N MET A 206 -7.57 1.04 10.54
CA MET A 206 -6.50 0.35 11.26
C MET A 206 -5.38 1.32 11.61
N THR A 207 -4.77 1.16 12.78
CA THR A 207 -3.57 1.91 13.20
C THR A 207 -2.67 1.02 14.05
N TYR A 208 -1.38 1.02 13.75
CA TYR A 208 -0.34 0.29 14.49
C TYR A 208 1.02 0.98 14.32
N GLN A 209 2.06 0.47 14.96
CA GLN A 209 3.37 1.11 15.00
C GLN A 209 4.50 0.08 15.21
N LYS A 210 5.74 0.55 15.05
CA LYS A 210 6.99 -0.18 15.35
C LYS A 210 7.07 -1.56 14.69
N PRO A 211 6.90 -1.65 13.35
CA PRO A 211 7.07 -2.91 12.65
C PRO A 211 8.52 -3.41 12.80
N VAL A 212 8.66 -4.69 13.10
CA VAL A 212 9.95 -5.38 13.22
C VAL A 212 9.92 -6.71 12.49
N ILE A 213 11.05 -7.17 11.98
CA ILE A 213 11.18 -8.55 11.46
C ILE A 213 11.00 -9.52 12.63
N GLY A 214 10.20 -10.57 12.43
CA GLY A 214 9.90 -11.59 13.42
C GLY A 214 8.74 -12.48 12.99
N GLY A 215 8.47 -13.53 13.76
CA GLY A 215 7.33 -14.40 13.47
C GLY A 215 7.51 -15.32 12.28
N GLY A 216 6.41 -15.99 11.95
CA GLY A 216 6.28 -16.98 10.90
C GLY A 216 5.49 -16.48 9.68
N VAL A 217 4.76 -17.44 9.06
CA VAL A 217 3.91 -17.20 7.87
C VAL A 217 4.68 -16.59 6.70
N VAL A 218 5.92 -16.99 6.58
CA VAL A 218 6.79 -16.80 5.42
C VAL A 218 7.70 -18.02 5.33
N SER A 219 7.86 -18.59 4.14
CA SER A 219 8.72 -19.76 3.93
C SER A 219 9.65 -19.57 2.73
N GLY A 220 10.74 -20.36 2.70
CA GLY A 220 11.70 -20.31 1.61
C GLY A 220 12.54 -19.03 1.54
N PHE A 221 12.60 -18.25 2.62
CA PHE A 221 13.36 -17.01 2.72
C PHE A 221 14.87 -17.24 2.91
N ASP A 222 15.67 -16.23 2.60
CA ASP A 222 17.10 -16.19 2.94
C ASP A 222 17.24 -15.84 4.45
N PRO A 223 17.87 -16.70 5.27
CA PRO A 223 18.12 -16.41 6.68
C PRO A 223 18.95 -15.14 6.92
N LEU A 224 19.75 -14.71 5.96
CA LEU A 224 20.53 -13.47 6.05
C LEU A 224 19.65 -12.21 5.92
N ILE A 225 18.44 -12.35 5.38
CA ILE A 225 17.47 -11.25 5.24
C ILE A 225 16.51 -11.23 6.44
N LYS A 226 16.09 -12.41 6.92
CA LYS A 226 15.16 -12.52 8.06
C LYS A 226 15.92 -12.46 9.40
N ILE A 227 16.29 -11.25 9.78
CA ILE A 227 16.97 -10.98 11.07
C ILE A 227 15.91 -10.50 12.07
N ASP A 228 15.49 -11.40 12.95
CA ASP A 228 14.44 -11.10 13.94
C ASP A 228 14.84 -9.95 14.87
N GLY A 229 13.89 -9.06 15.17
CA GLY A 229 14.09 -7.85 15.95
C GLY A 229 14.58 -6.63 15.14
N LYS A 230 14.98 -6.79 13.87
CA LYS A 230 15.33 -5.67 13.02
C LYS A 230 14.12 -4.79 12.76
N ARG A 231 14.23 -3.48 13.05
CA ARG A 231 13.18 -2.50 12.79
C ARG A 231 13.01 -2.28 11.28
N LEU A 232 11.76 -2.09 10.87
CA LEU A 232 11.40 -1.76 9.49
C LEU A 232 11.04 -0.27 9.42
N THR A 233 11.97 0.56 8.99
CA THR A 233 11.81 2.03 8.88
C THR A 233 11.53 2.49 7.47
N GLU A 234 11.84 1.65 6.48
CA GLU A 234 11.62 1.84 5.04
C GLU A 234 11.56 0.49 4.34
N GLY A 235 11.13 0.44 3.10
CA GLY A 235 11.13 -0.77 2.31
C GLY A 235 10.43 -0.64 0.97
N SER A 236 10.31 -1.77 0.28
CA SER A 236 9.62 -1.90 -0.99
C SER A 236 8.10 -1.88 -0.81
N ILE A 237 7.40 -1.49 -1.86
CA ILE A 237 5.94 -1.62 -2.00
C ILE A 237 5.66 -2.66 -3.05
N SER A 238 4.73 -3.59 -2.79
CA SER A 238 4.26 -4.51 -3.82
C SER A 238 2.76 -4.78 -3.76
N LEU A 239 2.21 -5.23 -4.89
CA LEU A 239 0.83 -5.70 -5.03
C LEU A 239 0.85 -7.22 -5.15
N GLN A 240 -0.03 -7.91 -4.43
CA GLN A 240 -0.02 -9.36 -4.31
C GLN A 240 -0.93 -10.05 -5.34
N SER A 241 -0.52 -11.22 -5.80
CA SER A 241 -1.35 -12.21 -6.48
C SER A 241 -1.47 -13.48 -5.64
N GLU A 242 -2.73 -13.90 -5.34
CA GLU A 242 -3.01 -14.92 -4.33
C GLU A 242 -4.15 -15.86 -4.73
N SER A 243 -4.22 -16.23 -6.00
CA SER A 243 -5.17 -17.15 -6.65
C SER A 243 -6.52 -16.57 -7.08
N HIS A 244 -6.95 -15.40 -6.61
CA HIS A 244 -8.20 -14.80 -7.10
C HIS A 244 -7.91 -13.62 -8.02
N PRO A 245 -8.50 -13.54 -9.22
CA PRO A 245 -8.25 -12.45 -10.17
C PRO A 245 -8.65 -11.09 -9.60
N ILE A 246 -7.79 -10.10 -9.85
CA ILE A 246 -7.97 -8.73 -9.36
C ILE A 246 -7.49 -7.72 -10.40
N GLU A 247 -8.15 -6.58 -10.48
CA GLU A 247 -7.74 -5.45 -11.30
C GLU A 247 -7.36 -4.26 -10.42
N PHE A 248 -6.31 -3.53 -10.83
CA PHE A 248 -5.91 -2.25 -10.23
C PHE A 248 -5.96 -1.17 -11.32
N ARG A 249 -6.82 -0.17 -11.16
CA ARG A 249 -6.93 0.93 -12.14
C ARG A 249 -6.12 2.16 -11.76
N LYS A 250 -5.70 2.28 -10.50
CA LYS A 250 -4.95 3.40 -9.97
C LYS A 250 -3.99 2.92 -8.89
N VAL A 251 -2.73 3.26 -9.03
CA VAL A 251 -1.70 3.06 -8.00
C VAL A 251 -0.90 4.34 -7.92
N GLU A 252 -1.04 5.09 -6.84
CA GLU A 252 -0.44 6.41 -6.70
C GLU A 252 0.18 6.60 -5.31
N ILE A 253 1.25 7.38 -5.24
CA ILE A 253 1.97 7.67 -4.00
C ILE A 253 2.07 9.18 -3.77
N LEU A 254 1.88 9.59 -2.53
CA LEU A 254 2.23 10.90 -2.02
C LEU A 254 3.47 10.74 -1.13
N ASN A 255 4.64 11.12 -1.65
CA ASN A 255 5.85 11.09 -0.86
C ASN A 255 5.81 12.22 0.19
N LEU A 256 6.10 11.88 1.45
CA LEU A 256 6.11 12.81 2.58
C LEU A 256 7.53 13.10 3.08
N LYS A 257 8.57 12.58 2.40
CA LYS A 257 9.98 12.83 2.67
C LYS A 257 10.59 13.66 1.54
N GLY A 258 11.26 14.76 1.86
CA GLY A 258 11.88 15.60 0.83
C GLY A 258 12.55 16.85 1.36
N CYS A 259 12.84 17.78 0.44
CA CYS A 259 13.47 19.06 0.77
C CYS A 259 12.54 19.93 1.63
N MET A 260 12.98 20.24 2.84
CA MET A 260 12.25 21.12 3.77
C MET A 260 12.90 22.52 3.90
N ASP A 261 13.86 22.86 3.04
CA ASP A 261 14.40 24.22 2.95
C ASP A 261 13.43 25.10 2.14
N THR A 262 12.88 26.11 2.78
CA THR A 262 11.90 27.04 2.17
C THR A 262 12.46 27.86 1.03
N LYS A 263 13.80 27.96 0.89
CA LYS A 263 14.48 28.65 -0.21
C LYS A 263 14.62 27.78 -1.46
N ALA A 264 14.42 26.48 -1.35
CA ALA A 264 14.56 25.56 -2.47
C ALA A 264 13.32 25.56 -3.37
N LYS A 265 13.54 25.46 -4.70
CA LYS A 265 12.46 25.42 -5.72
C LYS A 265 11.51 24.23 -5.53
N ASN A 266 12.00 23.13 -4.96
CA ASN A 266 11.24 21.90 -4.74
C ASN A 266 10.82 21.70 -3.27
N PHE A 267 10.81 22.76 -2.47
CA PHE A 267 10.19 22.75 -1.15
C PHE A 267 8.69 22.41 -1.26
N LYS A 268 8.22 21.53 -0.35
CA LYS A 268 6.79 21.27 -0.19
C LYS A 268 6.41 21.34 1.29
N SER A 269 5.40 22.13 1.60
CA SER A 269 4.95 22.35 2.98
C SER A 269 4.33 21.12 3.64
N TYR A 270 3.98 20.08 2.86
CA TYR A 270 3.43 18.83 3.35
C TYR A 270 4.47 17.74 3.63
N TYR A 271 5.77 17.99 3.36
CA TYR A 271 6.82 17.06 3.81
C TYR A 271 6.92 17.06 5.33
N ILE A 272 7.05 15.90 5.91
CA ILE A 272 7.13 15.69 7.36
C ILE A 272 8.46 15.05 7.78
N GLU A 273 9.16 14.46 6.80
CA GLU A 273 10.49 13.89 6.98
C GLU A 273 11.49 14.60 6.08
N LYS A 274 12.58 15.08 6.68
CA LYS A 274 13.57 15.92 6.01
C LYS A 274 14.54 15.09 5.16
N ASP A 275 14.72 15.51 3.91
CA ASP A 275 15.80 15.07 3.03
C ASP A 275 16.34 16.25 2.22
N ASN A 276 17.18 17.07 2.88
CA ASN A 276 17.72 18.26 2.25
C ASN A 276 18.80 17.97 1.20
N SER A 277 19.29 16.75 1.07
CA SER A 277 20.18 16.34 -0.03
C SER A 277 19.49 16.45 -1.39
N LYS A 278 18.15 16.46 -1.41
CA LYS A 278 17.31 16.60 -2.60
C LYS A 278 16.89 18.02 -2.92
N CYS A 279 17.35 19.03 -2.15
CA CYS A 279 17.01 20.42 -2.44
C CYS A 279 17.59 20.88 -3.78
N LYS A 280 16.78 21.64 -4.54
CA LYS A 280 17.15 22.26 -5.81
C LYS A 280 17.05 23.77 -5.65
N TYR A 281 18.12 24.48 -5.93
CA TYR A 281 18.20 25.95 -5.84
C TYR A 281 18.22 26.62 -7.21
#